data_aecfc9c2f8cb787b806bb8eb50019cab
#
_entry.id   aecfc9c2f8cb787b806bb8eb50019cab
#
_cell.length_a   1.000
_cell.length_b   1.000
_cell.length_c   1.000
_cell.angle_alpha   90.00
_cell.angle_beta   90.00
_cell.angle_gamma   90.00
#
_symmetry.space_group_name_H-M   'P 1'
#
loop_
_entity.id
_entity.type
_entity.pdbx_description
1 polymer ?
#
loop_
_entity_poly.entity_id
_entity_poly.type
_entity_poly.pdbx_seq_one_letter_code
_entity_poly.pdbx_strand_id
1 'polypeptide(L)'
;MQAVIPRKIKVGEKWYSVEVVEAMRDKGDMGEVHYPEQKIKISLKDNHTGKRFSASEVKETFWHELVHAILQDMGEHRLNSRESFVEGFAMRLAAAIKSARF
;
A
#
# COMPACT_ATOMS: atom_id res chain seq x y z
N MET A 1 -19.46 -0.92 -1.30
CA MET A 1 -18.78 -0.31 -0.15
C MET A 1 -17.40 0.13 -0.54
N GLN A 2 -17.04 1.34 -0.20
CA GLN A 2 -15.71 1.85 -0.50
C GLN A 2 -14.70 1.35 0.53
N ALA A 3 -13.47 1.16 0.08
CA ALA A 3 -12.38 0.84 0.98
C ALA A 3 -12.11 2.04 1.88
N VAL A 4 -11.89 1.76 3.18
CA VAL A 4 -11.52 2.81 4.13
C VAL A 4 -10.00 2.87 4.17
N ILE A 5 -9.45 3.95 3.61
CA ILE A 5 -8.03 4.20 3.55
C ILE A 5 -7.72 5.45 4.37
N PRO A 6 -6.77 5.38 5.30
CA PRO A 6 -6.44 6.58 6.08
C PRO A 6 -5.79 7.63 5.19
N ARG A 7 -5.94 8.89 5.55
CA ARG A 7 -5.33 9.99 4.80
C ARG A 7 -3.89 10.22 5.21
N LYS A 8 -3.52 9.77 6.40
CA LYS A 8 -2.14 9.78 6.84
C LYS A 8 -1.94 8.70 7.89
N ILE A 9 -0.72 8.22 8.01
CA ILE A 9 -0.39 7.16 8.94
C ILE A 9 1.05 7.34 9.41
N LYS A 10 1.31 7.06 10.67
CA LYS A 10 2.65 7.19 11.23
C LYS A 10 3.37 5.86 11.14
N VAL A 11 4.58 5.90 10.57
CA VAL A 11 5.45 4.74 10.44
C VAL A 11 6.74 5.05 11.18
N GLY A 12 6.98 4.38 12.29
CA GLY A 12 8.05 4.77 13.19
C GLY A 12 7.79 6.18 13.69
N GLU A 13 8.75 7.08 13.46
CA GLU A 13 8.62 8.48 13.87
C GLU A 13 8.18 9.39 12.71
N LYS A 14 7.84 8.82 11.55
CA LYS A 14 7.54 9.60 10.35
C LYS A 14 6.09 9.50 9.97
N TRP A 15 5.49 10.65 9.65
CA TRP A 15 4.14 10.69 9.13
C TRP A 15 4.17 10.56 7.62
N TYR A 16 3.39 9.61 7.09
CA TYR A 16 3.18 9.43 5.66
C TYR A 16 1.80 9.94 5.29
N SER A 17 1.71 10.73 4.23
CA SER A 17 0.42 11.07 3.65
C SER A 17 0.01 9.93 2.72
N VAL A 18 -1.30 9.67 2.63
CA VAL A 18 -1.84 8.65 1.75
C VAL A 18 -2.72 9.34 0.74
N GLU A 19 -2.37 9.22 -0.52
CA GLU A 19 -3.09 9.85 -1.63
C GLU A 19 -3.71 8.79 -2.51
N VAL A 20 -5.01 8.88 -2.71
CA VAL A 20 -5.73 7.98 -3.61
C VAL A 20 -5.91 8.74 -4.92
N VAL A 21 -5.38 8.16 -6.00
CA VAL A 21 -5.42 8.78 -7.33
C VAL A 21 -6.20 7.92 -8.30
N GLU A 22 -6.72 8.54 -9.36
CA GLU A 22 -7.53 7.81 -10.36
C GLU A 22 -6.72 6.70 -11.01
N ALA A 23 -5.49 7.02 -11.44
CA ALA A 23 -4.60 6.03 -12.04
C ALA A 23 -3.15 6.48 -11.87
N MET A 24 -2.24 5.50 -11.84
CA MET A 24 -0.81 5.79 -11.84
C MET A 24 -0.34 6.08 -13.25
N ARG A 25 0.77 6.81 -13.36
CA ARG A 25 1.39 7.07 -14.66
C ARG A 25 2.00 5.81 -15.25
N ASP A 26 2.66 5.04 -14.39
CA ASP A 26 3.34 3.83 -14.83
C ASP A 26 2.34 2.70 -15.01
N LYS A 27 2.55 1.93 -16.08
CA LYS A 27 1.63 0.87 -16.45
C LYS A 27 1.57 -0.21 -15.39
N GLY A 28 0.37 -0.60 -15.05
CA GLY A 28 0.14 -1.73 -14.18
C GLY A 28 0.38 -1.47 -12.70
N ASP A 29 0.88 -0.30 -12.34
CA ASP A 29 1.13 -0.01 -10.94
C ASP A 29 -0.19 0.24 -10.21
N MET A 30 -0.37 -0.46 -9.09
CA MET A 30 -1.54 -0.29 -8.23
C MET A 30 -1.26 0.69 -7.11
N GLY A 31 0.00 0.80 -6.70
CA GLY A 31 0.41 1.72 -5.66
C GLY A 31 1.90 1.93 -5.68
N GLU A 32 2.35 2.92 -4.94
CA GLU A 32 3.78 3.19 -4.80
C GLU A 32 4.03 3.97 -3.52
N VAL A 33 5.24 3.87 -3.00
CA VAL A 33 5.66 4.62 -1.82
C VAL A 33 6.86 5.46 -2.19
N HIS A 34 6.81 6.75 -1.82
CA HIS A 34 7.88 7.71 -2.04
C HIS A 34 8.49 8.05 -0.69
N TYR A 35 9.65 7.46 -0.39
CA TYR A 35 10.26 7.61 0.93
C TYR A 35 10.69 9.03 1.26
N PRO A 36 11.37 9.74 0.34
CA PRO A 36 11.78 11.12 0.67
C PRO A 36 10.61 12.05 0.96
N GLU A 37 9.52 11.90 0.21
CA GLU A 37 8.33 12.72 0.38
C GLU A 37 7.42 12.17 1.48
N GLN A 38 7.69 10.98 1.97
CA GLN A 38 6.85 10.29 2.95
C GLN A 38 5.40 10.24 2.48
N LYS A 39 5.23 9.66 1.29
CA LYS A 39 3.91 9.59 0.63
C LYS A 39 3.64 8.19 0.11
N ILE A 40 2.41 7.73 0.31
CA ILE A 40 1.90 6.49 -0.26
C ILE A 40 0.81 6.87 -1.25
N LYS A 41 0.92 6.39 -2.49
CA LYS A 41 -0.10 6.61 -3.52
C LYS A 41 -0.79 5.29 -3.84
N ILE A 42 -2.11 5.34 -3.93
CA ILE A 42 -2.93 4.18 -4.25
C ILE A 42 -3.78 4.52 -5.47
N SER A 43 -3.76 3.65 -6.47
CA SER A 43 -4.51 3.84 -7.70
C SER A 43 -5.89 3.19 -7.60
N LEU A 44 -6.90 3.85 -8.18
CA LEU A 44 -8.25 3.31 -8.23
C LEU A 44 -8.49 2.45 -9.47
N LYS A 45 -7.65 2.59 -10.48
CA LYS A 45 -7.79 1.77 -11.69
C LYS A 45 -6.45 1.51 -12.35
N ASP A 46 -6.43 0.46 -13.17
CA ASP A 46 -5.27 0.10 -13.96
C ASP A 46 -5.14 1.09 -15.13
N ASN A 47 -4.03 1.80 -15.19
CA ASN A 47 -3.79 2.81 -16.21
C ASN A 47 -3.63 2.18 -17.60
N HIS A 48 -3.26 0.91 -17.66
CA HIS A 48 -3.05 0.22 -18.94
C HIS A 48 -4.36 -0.25 -19.57
N THR A 49 -5.25 -0.82 -18.77
CA THR A 49 -6.51 -1.39 -19.26
C THR A 49 -7.72 -0.54 -18.97
N GLY A 50 -7.60 0.42 -18.04
CA GLY A 50 -8.72 1.23 -17.59
C GLY A 50 -9.65 0.49 -16.64
N LYS A 51 -9.33 -0.75 -16.28
CA LYS A 51 -10.15 -1.54 -15.37
C LYS A 51 -10.04 -1.00 -13.95
N ARG A 52 -11.19 -0.79 -13.31
CA ARG A 52 -11.20 -0.31 -11.93
C ARG A 52 -10.88 -1.45 -10.97
N PHE A 53 -10.10 -1.13 -9.94
CA PHE A 53 -9.79 -2.09 -8.89
C PHE A 53 -10.98 -2.16 -7.91
N SER A 54 -11.21 -3.34 -7.35
CA SER A 54 -12.24 -3.51 -6.34
C SER A 54 -11.80 -2.82 -5.05
N ALA A 55 -12.76 -2.56 -4.14
CA ALA A 55 -12.46 -2.00 -2.84
C ALA A 55 -11.44 -2.87 -2.09
N SER A 56 -11.57 -4.19 -2.23
CA SER A 56 -10.64 -5.12 -1.61
C SER A 56 -9.23 -4.97 -2.17
N GLU A 57 -9.12 -4.86 -3.51
CA GLU A 57 -7.81 -4.67 -4.16
C GLU A 57 -7.16 -3.36 -3.74
N VAL A 58 -7.93 -2.29 -3.65
CA VAL A 58 -7.42 -0.98 -3.22
C VAL A 58 -6.87 -1.09 -1.80
N LYS A 59 -7.61 -1.74 -0.92
CA LYS A 59 -7.20 -1.90 0.46
C LYS A 59 -5.94 -2.78 0.58
N GLU A 60 -5.88 -3.87 -0.19
CA GLU A 60 -4.70 -4.74 -0.22
C GLU A 60 -3.47 -3.99 -0.71
N THR A 61 -3.65 -3.12 -1.70
CA THR A 61 -2.57 -2.29 -2.21
C THR A 61 -2.04 -1.36 -1.12
N PHE A 62 -2.94 -0.77 -0.34
CA PHE A 62 -2.53 0.08 0.77
C PHE A 62 -1.64 -0.70 1.75
N TRP A 63 -2.07 -1.92 2.14
CA TRP A 63 -1.27 -2.74 3.05
C TRP A 63 0.09 -3.08 2.46
N HIS A 64 0.13 -3.37 1.16
CA HIS A 64 1.37 -3.69 0.47
C HIS A 64 2.36 -2.52 0.57
N GLU A 65 1.89 -1.31 0.25
CA GLU A 65 2.76 -0.14 0.30
C GLU A 65 3.14 0.23 1.73
N LEU A 66 2.23 0.01 2.68
CA LEU A 66 2.54 0.24 4.08
C LEU A 66 3.67 -0.67 4.57
N VAL A 67 3.66 -1.94 4.16
CA VAL A 67 4.73 -2.87 4.51
C VAL A 67 6.07 -2.37 3.96
N HIS A 68 6.09 -1.86 2.72
CA HIS A 68 7.30 -1.26 2.17
C HIS A 68 7.81 -0.12 3.06
N ALA A 69 6.90 0.76 3.49
CA ALA A 69 7.27 1.90 4.34
C ALA A 69 7.84 1.43 5.69
N ILE A 70 7.22 0.41 6.28
CA ILE A 70 7.69 -0.14 7.56
C ILE A 70 9.07 -0.77 7.42
N LEU A 71 9.28 -1.56 6.38
CA LEU A 71 10.58 -2.19 6.17
C LEU A 71 11.67 -1.16 5.90
N GLN A 72 11.34 -0.09 5.17
CA GLN A 72 12.26 1.01 4.96
C GLN A 72 12.64 1.66 6.28
N ASP A 73 11.65 1.91 7.14
CA ASP A 73 11.89 2.52 8.45
C ASP A 73 12.78 1.64 9.34
N MET A 74 12.61 0.33 9.23
CA MET A 74 13.41 -0.64 9.97
C MET A 74 14.81 -0.83 9.42
N GLY A 75 15.07 -0.30 8.22
CA GLY A 75 16.36 -0.53 7.55
C GLY A 75 16.49 -1.91 6.95
N GLU A 76 15.39 -2.63 6.78
CA GLU A 76 15.39 -4.00 6.24
C GLU A 76 15.32 -3.96 4.72
N HIS A 77 16.38 -3.42 4.09
CA HIS A 77 16.39 -3.17 2.65
C HIS A 77 16.34 -4.45 1.82
N ARG A 78 16.98 -5.51 2.29
CA ARG A 78 16.96 -6.78 1.58
C ARG A 78 15.56 -7.36 1.51
N LEU A 79 14.85 -7.41 2.64
CA LEU A 79 13.47 -7.87 2.68
C LEU A 79 12.55 -6.95 1.87
N ASN A 80 12.82 -5.66 1.95
CA ASN A 80 12.00 -4.66 1.25
C ASN A 80 12.10 -4.79 -0.26
N SER A 81 13.20 -5.33 -0.78
CA SER A 81 13.37 -5.53 -2.23
C SER A 81 12.78 -6.86 -2.71
N ARG A 82 12.31 -7.70 -1.80
CA ARG A 82 11.72 -9.00 -2.17
C ARG A 82 10.21 -8.88 -2.24
N GLU A 83 9.71 -8.66 -3.46
CA GLU A 83 8.27 -8.46 -3.66
C GLU A 83 7.42 -9.63 -3.17
N SER A 84 7.92 -10.87 -3.33
CA SER A 84 7.17 -12.03 -2.84
C SER A 84 7.01 -12.02 -1.32
N PHE A 85 8.03 -11.55 -0.60
CA PHE A 85 7.93 -11.43 0.85
C PHE A 85 6.95 -10.33 1.24
N VAL A 86 7.09 -9.16 0.61
CA VAL A 86 6.23 -8.00 0.91
C VAL A 86 4.76 -8.35 0.64
N GLU A 87 4.50 -8.94 -0.54
CA GLU A 87 3.14 -9.32 -0.92
C GLU A 87 2.54 -10.34 0.05
N GLY A 88 3.29 -11.39 0.34
CA GLY A 88 2.81 -12.44 1.23
C GLY A 88 2.53 -11.95 2.64
N PHE A 89 3.42 -11.10 3.15
CA PHE A 89 3.26 -10.56 4.49
C PHE A 89 2.08 -9.59 4.54
N ALA A 90 1.98 -8.70 3.55
CA ALA A 90 0.90 -7.71 3.50
C ALA A 90 -0.47 -8.37 3.41
N MET A 91 -0.60 -9.41 2.58
CA MET A 91 -1.87 -10.11 2.43
C MET A 91 -2.29 -10.79 3.73
N ARG A 92 -1.35 -11.41 4.43
CA ARG A 92 -1.64 -12.08 5.69
C ARG A 92 -1.97 -11.10 6.80
N LEU A 93 -1.27 -9.97 6.83
CA LEU A 93 -1.54 -8.93 7.81
C LEU A 93 -2.94 -8.34 7.59
N ALA A 94 -3.29 -8.04 6.34
CA ALA A 94 -4.60 -7.51 6.00
C ALA A 94 -5.70 -8.50 6.41
N ALA A 95 -5.52 -9.78 6.13
CA ALA A 95 -6.49 -10.81 6.51
C ALA A 95 -6.63 -10.94 8.03
N ALA A 96 -5.50 -10.89 8.74
CA ALA A 96 -5.51 -11.00 10.19
C ALA A 96 -6.27 -9.84 10.82
N ILE A 97 -6.00 -8.62 10.37
CA ILE A 97 -6.70 -7.44 10.89
C ILE A 97 -8.20 -7.50 10.58
N LYS A 98 -8.53 -7.93 9.37
CA LYS A 98 -9.94 -8.04 8.96
C LYS A 98 -10.71 -9.02 9.83
N SER A 99 -10.07 -10.09 10.28
CA SER A 99 -10.71 -11.13 11.08
C SER A 99 -10.70 -10.85 12.59
N ALA A 100 -9.95 -9.83 13.02
CA ALA A 100 -9.80 -9.55 14.44
C ALA A 100 -11.13 -9.21 15.10
N ARG A 101 -11.29 -9.69 16.32
CA ARG A 101 -12.44 -9.40 17.18
C ARG A 101 -11.95 -8.62 18.38
N PHE A 102 -12.62 -7.51 18.63
CA PHE A 102 -12.24 -6.64 19.76
C PHE A 102 -13.32 -6.62 20.81
#